data_a06097e0bae77566436b3c02ef92351b
#
_entry.id   a06097e0bae77566436b3c02ef92351b
#
_cell.length_a   1.000
_cell.length_b   1.000
_cell.length_c   1.000
_cell.angle_alpha   90.00
_cell.angle_beta   90.00
_cell.angle_gamma   90.00
#
_symmetry.space_group_name_H-M   'P 1'
#
loop_
_entity.id
_entity.type
_entity.pdbx_description
1 polymer ?
#
loop_
_entity_poly.entity_id
_entity_poly.type
_entity_poly.pdbx_seq_one_letter_code
_entity_poly.pdbx_strand_id
1 'polypeptide(L)'
;MGRYIVRSLKYLLFISVLYIALVWLMSVTSYSEKVDMWLLLESQLRSEQGTLLIVAFIALAIFYPRFGFMCRKVEGVDITRDRIRIDNAMRVYGFMFVGMEGETLVYRANGVIKRLSFMYEDRVEVRVVDGGVEIDGIRRAVARIAFQLSAYIDNSRFEDKE
;
A
#
# COMPACT_ATOMS: atom_id res chain seq x y z
N MET A 1 9.27 7.54 11.66
CA MET A 1 9.53 6.16 12.10
C MET A 1 8.26 5.40 12.52
N GLY A 2 7.30 6.00 13.24
CA GLY A 2 6.11 5.29 13.70
C GLY A 2 5.27 4.62 12.62
N ARG A 3 5.02 5.29 11.48
CA ARG A 3 4.25 4.72 10.35
C ARG A 3 4.90 3.47 9.75
N TYR A 4 6.22 3.41 9.70
CA TYR A 4 6.96 2.25 9.20
C TYR A 4 6.73 1.02 10.07
N ILE A 5 6.88 1.18 11.39
CA ILE A 5 6.70 0.10 12.36
C ILE A 5 5.25 -0.42 12.34
N VAL A 6 4.27 0.48 12.31
CA VAL A 6 2.85 0.11 12.25
C VAL A 6 2.53 -0.69 10.98
N ARG A 7 3.07 -0.28 9.82
CA ARG A 7 2.91 -1.01 8.54
C ARG A 7 3.53 -2.40 8.61
N SER A 8 4.77 -2.51 9.13
CA SER A 8 5.44 -3.80 9.31
C SER A 8 4.66 -4.74 10.23
N LEU A 9 4.15 -4.22 11.36
CA LEU A 9 3.39 -5.01 12.32
C LEU A 9 2.05 -5.49 11.75
N LYS A 10 1.32 -4.64 11.04
CA LYS A 10 0.08 -5.02 10.35
C LYS A 10 0.31 -6.12 9.32
N TYR A 11 1.41 -6.01 8.55
CA TYR A 11 1.73 -7.02 7.56
C TYR A 11 2.12 -8.36 8.20
N LEU A 12 2.91 -8.32 9.28
CA LEU A 12 3.25 -9.52 10.05
C LEU A 12 1.99 -10.21 10.59
N LEU A 13 1.08 -9.44 11.19
CA LEU A 13 -0.18 -9.96 11.70
C LEU A 13 -1.02 -10.58 10.56
N PHE A 14 -1.12 -9.90 9.42
CA PHE A 14 -1.89 -10.39 8.28
C PHE A 14 -1.34 -11.72 7.73
N ILE A 15 -0.01 -11.82 7.55
CA ILE A 15 0.62 -13.04 7.03
C ILE A 15 0.52 -14.19 8.04
N SER A 16 0.57 -13.90 9.34
CA SER A 16 0.38 -14.89 10.42
C SER A 16 -1.06 -15.43 10.44
N VAL A 17 -2.06 -14.55 10.32
CA VAL A 17 -3.46 -14.98 10.23
C VAL A 17 -3.71 -15.82 8.97
N LEU A 18 -3.13 -15.42 7.84
CA LEU A 18 -3.24 -16.19 6.59
C LEU A 18 -2.62 -17.58 6.74
N TYR A 19 -1.47 -17.67 7.39
CA TYR A 19 -0.81 -18.95 7.67
C TYR A 19 -1.65 -19.86 8.56
N ILE A 20 -2.20 -19.33 9.65
CA ILE A 20 -3.11 -20.07 10.55
C ILE A 20 -4.35 -20.56 9.79
N ALA A 21 -4.92 -19.72 8.92
CA ALA A 21 -6.07 -20.10 8.08
C ALA A 21 -5.71 -21.25 7.10
N LEU A 22 -4.52 -21.24 6.53
CA LEU A 22 -4.03 -22.32 5.67
C LEU A 22 -3.84 -23.63 6.46
N VAL A 23 -3.24 -23.58 7.64
CA VAL A 23 -3.09 -24.75 8.52
C VAL A 23 -4.46 -25.30 8.91
N TRP A 24 -5.42 -24.44 9.25
CA TRP A 24 -6.79 -24.84 9.53
C TRP A 24 -7.46 -25.52 8.32
N LEU A 25 -7.30 -24.95 7.13
CA LEU A 25 -7.83 -25.52 5.91
C LEU A 25 -7.22 -26.91 5.64
N MET A 26 -5.92 -27.09 5.85
CA MET A 26 -5.25 -28.38 5.73
C MET A 26 -5.79 -29.40 6.74
N SER A 27 -6.02 -28.98 8.00
CA SER A 27 -6.62 -29.84 9.03
C SER A 27 -8.01 -30.34 8.66
N VAL A 28 -8.85 -29.48 8.08
CA VAL A 28 -10.23 -29.82 7.66
C VAL A 28 -10.25 -30.69 6.40
N THR A 29 -9.28 -30.48 5.49
CA THR A 29 -9.24 -31.17 4.18
C THR A 29 -8.51 -32.51 4.23
N SER A 30 -7.83 -32.82 5.33
CA SER A 30 -7.10 -34.09 5.53
C SER A 30 -8.07 -35.25 5.69
N TYR A 31 -8.18 -36.08 4.64
CA TYR A 31 -9.13 -37.20 4.55
C TYR A 31 -8.81 -38.38 5.46
N SER A 32 -7.59 -38.45 6.01
CA SER A 32 -7.09 -39.71 6.62
C SER A 32 -7.23 -39.80 8.12
N GLU A 33 -7.17 -38.70 8.86
CA GLU A 33 -7.40 -38.63 10.32
C GLU A 33 -7.75 -37.18 10.69
N LYS A 34 -8.65 -37.01 11.65
CA LYS A 34 -8.93 -35.70 12.27
C LYS A 34 -7.70 -35.26 13.05
N VAL A 35 -6.76 -34.66 12.40
CA VAL A 35 -5.56 -34.12 13.06
C VAL A 35 -5.93 -32.82 13.73
N ASP A 36 -5.65 -32.74 15.02
CA ASP A 36 -5.88 -31.52 15.78
C ASP A 36 -5.01 -30.37 15.22
N MET A 37 -5.65 -29.27 14.88
CA MET A 37 -5.01 -28.09 14.32
C MET A 37 -3.85 -27.60 15.22
N TRP A 38 -4.02 -27.66 16.53
CA TRP A 38 -3.00 -27.22 17.49
C TRP A 38 -1.76 -28.10 17.44
N LEU A 39 -1.96 -29.39 17.31
CA LEU A 39 -0.85 -30.35 17.20
C LEU A 39 -0.07 -30.16 15.90
N LEU A 40 -0.76 -29.90 14.80
CA LEU A 40 -0.13 -29.56 13.52
C LEU A 40 0.67 -28.27 13.61
N LEU A 41 0.08 -27.24 14.19
CA LEU A 41 0.74 -25.94 14.32
C LEU A 41 1.99 -26.06 15.20
N GLU A 42 1.90 -26.76 16.34
CA GLU A 42 3.03 -26.97 17.25
C GLU A 42 4.14 -27.77 16.59
N SER A 43 3.82 -28.86 15.90
CA SER A 43 4.79 -29.70 15.21
C SER A 43 5.52 -28.93 14.10
N GLN A 44 4.78 -28.12 13.35
CA GLN A 44 5.37 -27.27 12.30
C GLN A 44 6.26 -26.18 12.86
N LEU A 45 5.83 -25.48 13.92
CA LEU A 45 6.62 -24.39 14.51
C LEU A 45 7.90 -24.90 15.20
N ARG A 46 7.91 -26.12 15.72
CA ARG A 46 9.10 -26.75 16.33
C ARG A 46 10.06 -27.36 15.33
N SER A 47 9.66 -27.50 14.06
CA SER A 47 10.51 -28.01 13.01
C SER A 47 11.55 -26.99 12.56
N GLU A 48 12.66 -27.43 11.97
CA GLU A 48 13.64 -26.54 11.33
C GLU A 48 13.00 -25.68 10.24
N GLN A 49 12.06 -26.24 9.49
CA GLN A 49 11.30 -25.54 8.47
C GLN A 49 10.40 -24.45 9.06
N GLY A 50 9.80 -24.71 10.23
CA GLY A 50 9.00 -23.70 10.97
C GLY A 50 9.84 -22.53 11.44
N THR A 51 11.05 -22.78 11.93
CA THR A 51 11.98 -21.72 12.32
C THR A 51 12.36 -20.85 11.13
N LEU A 52 12.68 -21.45 9.97
CA LEU A 52 12.95 -20.72 8.73
C LEU A 52 11.75 -19.89 8.27
N LEU A 53 10.54 -20.43 8.42
CA LEU A 53 9.31 -19.75 8.05
C LEU A 53 9.04 -18.52 8.93
N ILE A 54 9.26 -18.62 10.24
CA ILE A 54 9.17 -17.47 11.16
C ILE A 54 10.17 -16.38 10.77
N VAL A 55 11.42 -16.75 10.53
CA VAL A 55 12.46 -15.80 10.09
C VAL A 55 12.07 -15.15 8.77
N ALA A 56 11.53 -15.91 7.81
CA ALA A 56 11.04 -15.37 6.55
C ALA A 56 9.88 -14.38 6.74
N PHE A 57 8.93 -14.66 7.63
CA PHE A 57 7.82 -13.75 7.92
C PHE A 57 8.30 -12.43 8.54
N ILE A 58 9.25 -12.50 9.48
CA ILE A 58 9.86 -11.31 10.08
C ILE A 58 10.60 -10.51 9.02
N ALA A 59 11.40 -11.16 8.18
CA ALA A 59 12.11 -10.49 7.10
C ALA A 59 11.14 -9.81 6.12
N LEU A 60 10.09 -10.51 5.66
CA LEU A 60 9.06 -9.94 4.79
C LEU A 60 8.36 -8.75 5.45
N ALA A 61 8.04 -8.82 6.73
CA ALA A 61 7.41 -7.73 7.47
C ALA A 61 8.30 -6.49 7.56
N ILE A 62 9.60 -6.67 7.74
CA ILE A 62 10.58 -5.57 7.77
C ILE A 62 10.73 -4.92 6.39
N PHE A 63 10.77 -5.71 5.32
CA PHE A 63 10.97 -5.20 3.97
C PHE A 63 9.69 -4.66 3.32
N TYR A 64 8.51 -5.10 3.77
CA TYR A 64 7.22 -4.71 3.17
C TYR A 64 7.02 -3.20 3.00
N PRO A 65 7.26 -2.34 4.03
CA PRO A 65 7.03 -0.90 3.86
C PRO A 65 7.97 -0.26 2.83
N ARG A 66 9.18 -0.80 2.67
CA ARG A 66 10.18 -0.29 1.72
C ARG A 66 9.79 -0.59 0.27
N PHE A 67 9.19 -1.75 0.00
CA PHE A 67 8.81 -2.15 -1.36
C PHE A 67 7.38 -1.77 -1.72
N GLY A 68 6.49 -1.71 -0.74
CA GLY A 68 5.07 -1.43 -0.93
C GLY A 68 4.72 0.05 -1.10
N PHE A 69 5.58 0.94 -0.60
CA PHE A 69 5.34 2.38 -0.57
C PHE A 69 6.46 3.15 -1.28
N MET A 70 6.12 4.31 -1.80
CA MET A 70 7.06 5.24 -2.38
C MET A 70 6.59 6.67 -2.24
N CYS A 71 7.53 7.58 -2.26
CA CYS A 71 7.34 9.00 -2.38
C CYS A 71 7.91 9.46 -3.71
N ARG A 72 7.19 10.29 -4.47
CA ARG A 72 7.64 10.81 -5.76
C ARG A 72 7.29 12.28 -5.92
N LYS A 73 8.28 13.07 -6.28
CA LYS A 73 8.11 14.48 -6.63
C LYS A 73 7.64 14.60 -8.08
N VAL A 74 6.69 15.49 -8.32
CA VAL A 74 6.25 15.93 -9.65
C VAL A 74 6.47 17.43 -9.73
N GLU A 75 7.33 17.84 -10.66
CA GLU A 75 7.75 19.24 -10.81
C GLU A 75 6.76 20.05 -11.64
N GLY A 76 6.69 21.35 -11.36
CA GLY A 76 5.87 22.30 -12.11
C GLY A 76 4.36 22.22 -11.83
N VAL A 77 3.95 21.44 -10.84
CA VAL A 77 2.56 21.32 -10.38
C VAL A 77 2.32 22.29 -9.23
N ASP A 78 1.29 23.12 -9.33
CA ASP A 78 0.78 23.94 -8.24
C ASP A 78 -0.50 23.30 -7.67
N ILE A 79 -0.51 23.10 -6.33
CA ILE A 79 -1.61 22.39 -5.67
C ILE A 79 -2.95 23.12 -5.79
N THR A 80 -2.92 24.45 -5.92
CA THR A 80 -4.11 25.30 -6.03
C THR A 80 -4.57 25.39 -7.49
N ARG A 81 -3.65 25.74 -8.39
CA ARG A 81 -3.92 25.93 -9.80
C ARG A 81 -4.28 24.61 -10.50
N ASP A 82 -3.54 23.56 -10.21
CA ASP A 82 -3.69 22.25 -10.88
C ASP A 82 -4.56 21.27 -10.09
N ARG A 83 -5.35 21.77 -9.11
CA ARG A 83 -6.21 20.97 -8.25
C ARG A 83 -7.08 19.99 -9.01
N ILE A 84 -7.75 20.45 -10.07
CA ILE A 84 -8.64 19.64 -10.90
C ILE A 84 -7.86 18.51 -11.60
N ARG A 85 -6.64 18.80 -12.05
CA ARG A 85 -5.75 17.81 -12.70
C ARG A 85 -5.31 16.73 -11.69
N ILE A 86 -4.95 17.15 -10.46
CA ILE A 86 -4.61 16.24 -9.37
C ILE A 86 -5.80 15.33 -9.04
N ASP A 87 -6.99 15.92 -8.84
CA ASP A 87 -8.21 15.17 -8.52
C ASP A 87 -8.57 14.18 -9.65
N ASN A 88 -8.46 14.58 -10.92
CA ASN A 88 -8.69 13.69 -12.06
C ASN A 88 -7.68 12.55 -12.12
N ALA A 89 -6.40 12.81 -11.95
CA ALA A 89 -5.37 11.77 -11.90
C ALA A 89 -5.64 10.78 -10.76
N MET A 90 -6.04 11.25 -9.59
CA MET A 90 -6.42 10.39 -8.46
C MET A 90 -7.66 9.55 -8.77
N ARG A 91 -8.70 10.14 -9.35
CA ARG A 91 -9.98 9.46 -9.68
C ARG A 91 -9.80 8.36 -10.72
N VAL A 92 -8.98 8.57 -11.75
CA VAL A 92 -8.67 7.55 -12.77
C VAL A 92 -8.12 6.27 -12.13
N TYR A 93 -7.31 6.40 -11.08
CA TYR A 93 -6.80 5.25 -10.34
C TYR A 93 -7.68 4.86 -9.14
N GLY A 94 -8.89 5.41 -9.06
CA GLY A 94 -9.89 5.06 -8.05
C GLY A 94 -9.53 5.50 -6.65
N PHE A 95 -8.96 6.69 -6.52
CA PHE A 95 -8.78 7.39 -5.25
C PHE A 95 -9.73 8.60 -5.23
N MET A 96 -10.31 8.85 -4.06
CA MET A 96 -11.20 9.98 -3.83
C MET A 96 -10.60 10.90 -2.77
N PHE A 97 -10.80 12.19 -2.96
CA PHE A 97 -10.44 13.20 -1.98
C PHE A 97 -11.23 13.00 -0.68
N VAL A 98 -10.56 13.00 0.44
CA VAL A 98 -11.16 12.84 1.77
C VAL A 98 -11.10 14.12 2.57
N GLY A 99 -10.03 14.88 2.45
CA GLY A 99 -9.84 16.10 3.20
C GLY A 99 -8.45 16.70 3.01
N MET A 100 -8.22 17.79 3.69
CA MET A 100 -6.96 18.51 3.72
C MET A 100 -6.43 18.53 5.15
N GLU A 101 -5.19 18.13 5.35
CA GLU A 101 -4.49 18.19 6.63
C GLU A 101 -3.35 19.20 6.52
N GLY A 102 -3.60 20.43 6.98
CA GLY A 102 -2.71 21.55 6.71
C GLY A 102 -2.63 21.82 5.20
N GLU A 103 -1.43 21.80 4.63
CA GLU A 103 -1.17 21.96 3.19
C GLU A 103 -1.15 20.62 2.42
N THR A 104 -1.51 19.52 3.07
CA THR A 104 -1.48 18.17 2.47
C THR A 104 -2.88 17.74 2.05
N LEU A 105 -3.05 17.39 0.77
CA LEU A 105 -4.26 16.78 0.29
C LEU A 105 -4.24 15.28 0.59
N VAL A 106 -5.33 14.77 1.14
CA VAL A 106 -5.46 13.37 1.52
C VAL A 106 -6.50 12.69 0.63
N TYR A 107 -6.08 11.62 -0.01
CA TYR A 107 -6.92 10.76 -0.83
C TYR A 107 -6.97 9.36 -0.27
N ARG A 108 -8.10 8.67 -0.48
CA ARG A 108 -8.25 7.25 -0.13
C ARG A 108 -8.88 6.46 -1.27
N ALA A 109 -8.61 5.17 -1.30
CA ALA A 109 -9.20 4.28 -2.28
C ALA A 109 -10.73 4.28 -2.20
N ASN A 110 -11.38 4.32 -3.36
CA ASN A 110 -12.82 4.20 -3.46
C ASN A 110 -13.23 2.72 -3.40
N GLY A 111 -14.10 2.38 -2.46
CA GLY A 111 -14.66 1.05 -2.29
C GLY A 111 -13.94 0.18 -1.24
N VAL A 112 -14.75 -0.62 -0.53
CA VAL A 112 -14.29 -1.48 0.59
C VAL A 112 -13.33 -2.57 0.10
N ILE A 113 -13.61 -3.20 -1.04
CA ILE A 113 -12.78 -4.27 -1.61
C ILE A 113 -11.37 -3.75 -1.93
N LYS A 114 -11.29 -2.54 -2.50
CA LYS A 114 -9.99 -1.92 -2.82
C LYS A 114 -9.23 -1.53 -1.56
N ARG A 115 -9.90 -1.04 -0.52
CA ARG A 115 -9.29 -0.75 0.79
C ARG A 115 -8.78 -2.02 1.45
N LEU A 116 -9.56 -3.10 1.38
CA LEU A 116 -9.16 -4.40 1.92
C LEU A 116 -7.93 -4.96 1.18
N SER A 117 -7.89 -4.86 -0.16
CA SER A 117 -6.73 -5.30 -0.96
C SER A 117 -5.45 -4.53 -0.63
N PHE A 118 -5.56 -3.32 -0.10
CA PHE A 118 -4.44 -2.52 0.41
C PHE A 118 -4.25 -2.62 1.94
N MET A 119 -4.90 -3.59 2.58
CA MET A 119 -4.85 -3.75 4.05
C MET A 119 -5.17 -2.45 4.82
N TYR A 120 -6.13 -1.64 4.30
CA TYR A 120 -6.47 -0.30 4.80
C TYR A 120 -5.29 0.71 4.82
N GLU A 121 -4.20 0.41 4.11
CA GLU A 121 -3.09 1.35 3.86
C GLU A 121 -3.30 2.09 2.52
N ASP A 122 -4.54 2.43 2.23
CA ASP A 122 -5.04 3.01 0.98
C ASP A 122 -4.88 4.53 0.90
N ARG A 123 -4.16 5.13 1.86
CA ARG A 123 -3.95 6.58 1.93
C ARG A 123 -2.86 7.01 0.95
N VAL A 124 -3.19 8.03 0.15
CA VAL A 124 -2.26 8.76 -0.72
C VAL A 124 -2.28 10.22 -0.32
N GLU A 125 -1.11 10.78 -0.07
CA GLU A 125 -0.91 12.17 0.34
C GLU A 125 -0.24 12.96 -0.79
N VAL A 126 -0.71 14.18 -1.02
CA VAL A 126 -0.07 15.14 -1.92
C VAL A 126 0.31 16.37 -1.12
N ARG A 127 1.60 16.67 -1.07
CA ARG A 127 2.16 17.79 -0.30
C ARG A 127 2.80 18.81 -1.23
N VAL A 128 2.76 20.06 -0.84
CA VAL A 128 3.54 21.12 -1.50
C VAL A 128 5.00 20.94 -1.15
N VAL A 129 5.86 21.01 -2.16
CA VAL A 129 7.31 21.05 -2.02
C VAL A 129 7.89 22.08 -2.98
N ASP A 130 9.13 22.50 -2.76
CA ASP A 130 9.79 23.46 -3.63
C ASP A 130 9.79 23.00 -5.09
N GLY A 131 9.16 23.77 -5.95
CA GLY A 131 9.07 23.54 -7.38
C GLY A 131 8.04 22.51 -7.83
N GLY A 132 7.10 22.09 -6.96
CA GLY A 132 6.04 21.16 -7.36
C GLY A 132 5.29 20.51 -6.21
N VAL A 133 4.86 19.28 -6.42
CA VAL A 133 4.18 18.47 -5.41
C VAL A 133 4.88 17.14 -5.17
N GLU A 134 4.80 16.66 -3.94
CA GLU A 134 5.28 15.34 -3.55
C GLU A 134 4.08 14.43 -3.28
N ILE A 135 4.07 13.25 -3.90
CA ILE A 135 3.01 12.25 -3.76
C ILE A 135 3.57 11.07 -2.96
N ASP A 136 3.01 10.82 -1.78
CA ASP A 136 3.37 9.70 -0.90
C ASP A 136 2.22 8.70 -0.79
N GLY A 137 2.51 7.42 -0.92
CA GLY A 137 1.53 6.35 -0.81
C GLY A 137 1.98 5.01 -1.38
N ILE A 138 0.99 4.17 -1.73
CA ILE A 138 1.24 2.85 -2.32
C ILE A 138 2.00 3.00 -3.64
N ARG A 139 3.13 2.30 -3.76
CA ARG A 139 4.07 2.39 -4.88
C ARG A 139 3.39 2.30 -6.26
N ARG A 140 2.50 1.33 -6.46
CA ARG A 140 1.78 1.15 -7.75
C ARG A 140 0.88 2.33 -8.08
N ALA A 141 0.21 2.89 -7.09
CA ALA A 141 -0.67 4.03 -7.27
C ALA A 141 0.14 5.30 -7.53
N VAL A 142 1.12 5.60 -6.67
CA VAL A 142 1.96 6.80 -6.79
C VAL A 142 2.70 6.84 -8.12
N ALA A 143 3.28 5.72 -8.57
CA ALA A 143 3.99 5.67 -9.85
C ALA A 143 3.09 6.04 -11.04
N ARG A 144 1.85 5.52 -11.07
CA ARG A 144 0.88 5.78 -12.15
C ARG A 144 0.33 7.20 -12.09
N ILE A 145 -0.05 7.66 -10.88
CA ILE A 145 -0.59 9.00 -10.66
C ILE A 145 0.46 10.05 -11.04
N ALA A 146 1.69 9.88 -10.56
CA ALA A 146 2.78 10.80 -10.87
C ALA A 146 3.10 10.85 -12.37
N PHE A 147 3.09 9.70 -13.05
CA PHE A 147 3.27 9.65 -14.50
C PHE A 147 2.17 10.40 -15.25
N GLN A 148 0.90 10.17 -14.90
CA GLN A 148 -0.22 10.84 -15.54
C GLN A 148 -0.22 12.34 -15.26
N LEU A 149 0.10 12.75 -14.04
CA LEU A 149 0.19 14.16 -13.68
C LEU A 149 1.33 14.87 -14.42
N SER A 150 2.50 14.24 -14.55
CA SER A 150 3.61 14.76 -15.36
C SER A 150 3.18 14.95 -16.82
N ALA A 151 2.50 13.96 -17.40
CA ALA A 151 2.01 14.05 -18.79
C ALA A 151 1.00 15.20 -18.99
N TYR A 152 0.13 15.46 -18.01
CA TYR A 152 -0.78 16.61 -18.06
C TYR A 152 -0.05 17.94 -18.04
N ILE A 153 0.99 18.07 -17.24
CA ILE A 153 1.78 19.29 -17.15
C ILE A 153 2.60 19.52 -18.42
N ASP A 154 3.22 18.47 -18.93
CA ASP A 154 4.00 18.56 -20.17
C ASP A 154 3.11 18.98 -21.36
N ASN A 155 1.92 18.38 -21.51
CA ASN A 155 0.97 18.76 -22.57
C ASN A 155 0.52 20.24 -22.43
N SER A 156 0.22 20.71 -21.22
CA SER A 156 -0.19 22.11 -21.03
C SER A 156 0.93 23.11 -21.33
N ARG A 157 2.20 22.73 -21.14
CA ARG A 157 3.34 23.59 -21.53
C ARG A 157 3.53 23.69 -23.03
N PHE A 158 3.07 22.70 -23.81
CA PHE A 158 3.09 22.77 -25.27
C PHE A 158 1.97 23.66 -25.79
N GLU A 159 0.77 23.61 -25.20
CA GLU A 159 -0.37 24.46 -25.58
C GLU A 159 -0.10 25.96 -25.28
N ASP A 160 0.61 26.29 -24.20
CA ASP A 160 0.97 27.66 -23.84
C ASP A 160 2.09 28.26 -24.74
N LYS A 161 2.68 27.49 -25.65
CA LYS A 161 3.76 27.91 -26.57
C LYS A 161 3.31 28.12 -28.03
N GLU A 162 2.07 27.78 -28.35
CA GLU A 162 1.45 28.07 -29.65
C GLU A 162 0.62 29.34 -29.57
#